data_6d77d216b552e0cf6de66c8b51edc1ae
#
_entry.id   6d77d216b552e0cf6de66c8b51edc1ae
#
_cell.length_a   1.000
_cell.length_b   1.000
_cell.length_c   1.000
_cell.angle_alpha   90.00
_cell.angle_beta   90.00
_cell.angle_gamma   90.00
#
_symmetry.space_group_name_H-M   'P 1'
#
loop_
_entity.id
_entity.type
_entity.pdbx_description
1 polymer ?
#
loop_
_entity_poly.entity_id
_entity_poly.type
_entity_poly.pdbx_seq_one_letter_code
_entity_poly.pdbx_strand_id
1 'polypeptide(L)'
;MAAAASSSSSSICRPSRITHAIPKTAIPFHSFYFCKHRNASAAAVIRCSLGRPEYVPNRISDPKYVRVFDTTLRDGEQSPGATMTTEEKLDIARQLARLGVDIIEAGFPASSEADFEAVKKIALEVGNADGSDHVPVICGLARCNKRDIEKSWEAVKYAKKPRIHTFIATSEIHMTHKLKMTPEQVIEKARSMVAYARSLGCNDVEFSPEDAGRSEREFLYQILGEVIKAGATTLNIPDTVGYNLPSEFGQLIADIKASTPGIENVIISTHCQNDLGLSTANTLEGARAGARQVEVTVNGIGERAGNASLEEVVMILKCRGEQGLGGLYTGINTQHIVMASKMVEEYSGLRVQPHKAIVGANAFAHESGIHQDGMLKNRNTYEIMSPEDIGLLRSNESGIVLGKLSGRHALKAKMLELGYDIDGKELDDLFSRFKSVAGNKKSITDDDLIALVSDEVFQPLVIWKFEDVQVTCGSLGLSTATVKLIDASGTVHIACSVGTGPVDAAYKAIDLIVKVPVKLLEYSMNSVTEGIDAIATTRVLIRGVDSVPATHALTGQTVNRAFSGTGADMDIVISSVRAYVGALNKLLGVKNRLKVDDLNENKAFQVHVK
;
A
#
# COMPACT_ATOMS: atom_id res chain seq x y z
N MET A 1 -4.36 56.71 30.89
CA MET A 1 -3.25 57.27 31.65
C MET A 1 -2.09 56.33 31.44
N ALA A 2 -1.22 56.62 30.52
CA ALA A 2 0.11 57.22 30.62
C ALA A 2 1.05 56.26 31.35
N ALA A 3 1.86 55.53 30.69
CA ALA A 3 3.17 55.79 30.09
C ALA A 3 4.32 55.72 31.12
N ALA A 4 5.25 54.82 30.90
CA ALA A 4 6.69 55.16 30.93
C ALA A 4 7.51 54.00 30.33
N ALA A 5 8.21 54.31 29.28
CA ALA A 5 9.28 53.53 28.66
C ALA A 5 10.59 53.78 29.42
N SER A 6 11.44 52.78 29.56
CA SER A 6 12.86 52.98 29.84
C SER A 6 13.71 52.11 28.88
N SER A 7 14.45 52.80 28.08
CA SER A 7 15.51 52.32 27.19
C SER A 7 16.76 51.92 28.00
N SER A 8 17.38 50.79 27.66
CA SER A 8 18.78 50.56 27.96
C SER A 8 19.50 49.94 26.77
N SER A 9 20.57 50.60 26.45
CA SER A 9 21.48 50.47 25.32
C SER A 9 22.22 49.13 25.25
N SER A 10 22.34 48.63 24.04
CA SER A 10 23.21 47.52 23.64
C SER A 10 24.66 47.93 23.50
N SER A 11 25.55 47.23 24.17
CA SER A 11 26.99 47.27 23.86
C SER A 11 27.36 46.05 23.03
N ILE A 12 27.89 46.35 21.84
CA ILE A 12 28.43 45.39 20.86
C ILE A 12 29.84 44.98 21.32
N CYS A 13 30.03 43.72 21.69
CA CYS A 13 31.37 43.12 21.82
C CYS A 13 31.74 42.37 20.54
N ARG A 14 32.82 42.79 19.86
CA ARG A 14 33.47 42.06 18.78
C ARG A 14 34.34 40.92 19.36
N PRO A 15 34.31 39.71 18.78
CA PRO A 15 35.26 38.68 19.16
C PRO A 15 36.59 38.85 18.46
N SER A 16 37.67 38.82 19.24
CA SER A 16 39.07 38.78 18.79
C SER A 16 39.42 37.45 18.13
N ARG A 17 40.14 37.51 17.01
CA ARG A 17 40.75 36.37 16.32
C ARG A 17 41.81 35.72 17.21
N ILE A 18 41.65 34.47 17.53
CA ILE A 18 42.71 33.60 18.04
C ILE A 18 43.04 32.61 16.95
N THR A 19 44.25 32.79 16.36
CA THR A 19 44.88 31.85 15.44
C THR A 19 45.57 30.76 16.27
N HIS A 20 45.03 29.55 16.29
CA HIS A 20 45.77 28.36 16.71
C HIS A 20 46.07 27.47 15.50
N ALA A 21 47.36 27.30 15.28
CA ALA A 21 47.92 26.38 14.29
C ALA A 21 47.60 24.92 14.69
N ILE A 22 47.00 24.17 13.77
CA ILE A 22 46.78 22.73 13.91
C ILE A 22 47.95 22.02 13.21
N PRO A 23 48.63 21.06 13.88
CA PRO A 23 49.69 20.31 13.22
C PRO A 23 49.07 19.27 12.25
N LYS A 24 49.63 19.22 11.04
CA LYS A 24 49.34 18.23 10.01
C LYS A 24 49.89 16.85 10.45
N THR A 25 49.07 15.98 10.97
CA THR A 25 49.34 14.55 11.00
C THR A 25 48.51 13.88 9.92
N ALA A 26 49.17 13.34 8.92
CA ALA A 26 48.58 12.56 7.85
C ALA A 26 48.12 11.21 8.41
N ILE A 27 46.82 10.96 8.33
CA ILE A 27 46.24 9.64 8.56
C ILE A 27 46.22 8.92 7.19
N PRO A 28 46.78 7.73 7.05
CA PRO A 28 46.77 7.02 5.79
C PRO A 28 45.36 6.58 5.41
N PHE A 29 44.95 6.94 4.20
CA PHE A 29 43.74 6.40 3.55
C PHE A 29 43.92 4.87 3.42
N HIS A 30 43.24 4.12 4.24
CA HIS A 30 43.03 2.71 3.96
C HIS A 30 42.01 2.61 2.82
N SER A 31 42.49 2.09 1.70
CA SER A 31 41.70 1.71 0.56
C SER A 31 40.61 0.72 1.02
N PHE A 32 39.36 1.15 0.94
CA PHE A 32 38.22 0.25 1.03
C PHE A 32 38.26 -0.67 -0.20
N TYR A 33 38.74 -1.89 0.00
CA TYR A 33 38.54 -2.97 -0.94
C TYR A 33 37.04 -3.20 -1.10
N PHE A 34 36.53 -2.95 -2.31
CA PHE A 34 35.23 -3.43 -2.74
C PHE A 34 35.21 -4.95 -2.62
N CYS A 35 34.64 -5.47 -1.57
CA CYS A 35 34.32 -6.87 -1.44
C CYS A 35 33.26 -7.19 -2.49
N LYS A 36 33.64 -7.98 -3.49
CA LYS A 36 32.71 -8.49 -4.52
C LYS A 36 31.57 -9.24 -3.81
N HIS A 37 30.39 -8.64 -3.81
CA HIS A 37 29.16 -9.31 -3.43
C HIS A 37 28.82 -10.46 -4.40
N ARG A 38 29.41 -11.60 -4.17
CA ARG A 38 28.85 -12.91 -4.53
C ARG A 38 28.67 -13.64 -3.21
N ASN A 39 27.42 -13.82 -2.80
CA ASN A 39 26.90 -14.78 -1.80
C ASN A 39 25.87 -14.21 -0.81
N ALA A 40 25.36 -12.99 -0.92
CA ALA A 40 24.25 -12.54 -0.07
C ALA A 40 22.93 -13.29 -0.39
N SER A 41 22.73 -13.73 -1.64
CA SER A 41 21.53 -14.48 -2.03
C SER A 41 21.50 -15.92 -1.52
N ALA A 42 22.67 -16.57 -1.42
CA ALA A 42 22.74 -17.96 -0.94
C ALA A 42 22.50 -18.09 0.57
N ALA A 43 22.98 -17.14 1.37
CA ALA A 43 22.74 -17.14 2.82
C ALA A 43 21.28 -16.78 3.18
N ALA A 44 20.65 -15.87 2.43
CA ALA A 44 19.23 -15.54 2.57
C ALA A 44 18.33 -16.70 2.10
N VAL A 45 18.70 -17.36 0.99
CA VAL A 45 18.00 -18.56 0.48
C VAL A 45 18.17 -19.78 1.41
N ILE A 46 19.34 -19.94 2.05
CA ILE A 46 19.58 -21.02 3.01
C ILE A 46 18.77 -20.82 4.30
N ARG A 47 18.47 -19.59 4.74
CA ARG A 47 17.63 -19.36 5.93
C ARG A 47 16.12 -19.47 5.69
N CYS A 48 15.64 -19.24 4.48
CA CYS A 48 14.25 -19.59 4.11
C CYS A 48 14.01 -21.12 4.12
N SER A 49 15.07 -21.94 4.19
CA SER A 49 15.00 -23.41 4.34
C SER A 49 15.21 -23.89 5.78
N LEU A 50 15.53 -23.03 6.73
CA LEU A 50 15.44 -23.34 8.15
C LEU A 50 13.97 -23.37 8.52
N GLY A 51 13.41 -24.58 8.58
CA GLY A 51 12.00 -24.81 8.86
C GLY A 51 11.55 -24.05 10.12
N ARG A 52 10.32 -23.60 10.12
CA ARG A 52 9.66 -23.02 11.29
C ARG A 52 9.86 -23.97 12.50
N PRO A 53 10.28 -23.46 13.68
CA PRO A 53 10.39 -24.28 14.89
C PRO A 53 9.04 -24.91 15.24
N GLU A 54 9.08 -26.13 15.78
CA GLU A 54 7.88 -26.76 16.33
C GLU A 54 7.24 -25.86 17.38
N TYR A 55 5.91 -25.73 17.30
CA TYR A 55 5.18 -24.89 18.22
C TYR A 55 5.06 -25.55 19.60
N VAL A 56 5.66 -24.94 20.60
CA VAL A 56 5.49 -25.26 22.02
C VAL A 56 5.04 -23.99 22.73
N PRO A 57 3.92 -23.96 23.49
CA PRO A 57 3.32 -22.75 24.03
C PRO A 57 4.31 -21.81 24.74
N ASN A 58 5.11 -22.33 25.63
CA ASN A 58 5.95 -21.57 26.54
C ASN A 58 7.45 -21.51 26.16
N ARG A 59 7.85 -22.04 24.99
CA ARG A 59 9.24 -21.98 24.54
C ARG A 59 9.37 -21.99 23.02
N ILE A 60 10.50 -21.49 22.55
CA ILE A 60 10.91 -21.54 21.14
C ILE A 60 12.28 -22.19 21.10
N SER A 61 12.43 -23.25 20.29
CA SER A 61 13.68 -24.00 20.20
C SER A 61 14.82 -23.21 19.55
N ASP A 62 14.50 -22.32 18.60
CA ASP A 62 15.45 -21.37 18.03
C ASP A 62 15.28 -19.99 18.70
N PRO A 63 16.25 -19.50 19.46
CA PRO A 63 16.14 -18.23 20.18
C PRO A 63 16.12 -16.99 19.25
N LYS A 64 16.37 -17.18 17.96
CA LYS A 64 16.30 -16.09 16.95
C LYS A 64 14.97 -16.03 16.24
N TYR A 65 14.15 -17.06 16.35
CA TYR A 65 12.81 -17.07 15.77
C TYR A 65 11.88 -16.16 16.56
N VAL A 66 11.17 -15.27 15.85
CA VAL A 66 10.15 -14.39 16.41
C VAL A 66 8.79 -14.83 15.89
N ARG A 67 7.89 -15.23 16.79
CA ARG A 67 6.50 -15.54 16.46
C ARG A 67 5.75 -14.28 16.08
N VAL A 68 4.96 -14.38 15.05
CA VAL A 68 4.02 -13.32 14.64
C VAL A 68 2.62 -13.69 15.14
N PHE A 69 2.10 -12.86 16.02
CA PHE A 69 0.74 -12.91 16.52
C PHE A 69 -0.07 -11.83 15.79
N ASP A 70 -1.04 -12.23 14.98
CA ASP A 70 -1.91 -11.30 14.28
C ASP A 70 -3.20 -11.08 15.05
N THR A 71 -3.50 -9.82 15.37
CA THR A 71 -4.72 -9.39 16.06
C THR A 71 -5.64 -8.54 15.18
N THR A 72 -5.51 -8.64 13.85
CA THR A 72 -6.38 -7.93 12.89
C THR A 72 -7.86 -8.18 13.14
N LEU A 73 -8.22 -9.44 13.45
CA LEU A 73 -9.61 -9.88 13.66
C LEU A 73 -10.14 -9.58 15.07
N ARG A 74 -9.34 -9.02 15.96
CA ARG A 74 -9.74 -8.61 17.31
C ARG A 74 -9.50 -7.13 17.55
N ASP A 75 -8.24 -6.70 17.72
CA ASP A 75 -7.87 -5.31 17.99
C ASP A 75 -7.98 -4.45 16.73
N GLY A 76 -7.62 -5.02 15.58
CA GLY A 76 -7.81 -4.39 14.28
C GLY A 76 -9.27 -4.06 13.99
N GLU A 77 -10.18 -5.01 14.20
CA GLU A 77 -11.62 -4.83 14.00
C GLU A 77 -12.25 -3.82 14.97
N GLN A 78 -11.61 -3.54 16.11
CA GLN A 78 -12.05 -2.52 17.06
C GLN A 78 -11.81 -1.08 16.57
N SER A 79 -11.13 -0.90 15.45
CA SER A 79 -11.04 0.40 14.78
C SER A 79 -12.44 0.91 14.41
N PRO A 80 -12.77 2.19 14.71
CA PRO A 80 -14.07 2.75 14.36
C PRO A 80 -14.38 2.59 12.86
N GLY A 81 -15.48 1.90 12.56
CA GLY A 81 -15.95 1.65 11.19
C GLY A 81 -15.38 0.42 10.50
N ALA A 82 -14.55 -0.38 11.18
CA ALA A 82 -13.87 -1.56 10.61
C ALA A 82 -14.59 -2.91 10.89
N THR A 83 -15.84 -2.89 11.35
CA THR A 83 -16.58 -4.12 11.68
C THR A 83 -16.72 -5.03 10.46
N MET A 84 -16.34 -6.29 10.62
CA MET A 84 -16.37 -7.32 9.58
C MET A 84 -17.40 -8.39 9.88
N THR A 85 -17.98 -8.98 8.83
CA THR A 85 -18.89 -10.12 8.96
C THR A 85 -18.12 -11.40 9.30
N THR A 86 -18.84 -12.43 9.79
CA THR A 86 -18.25 -13.75 10.10
C THR A 86 -17.53 -14.37 8.90
N GLU A 87 -18.07 -14.22 7.69
CA GLU A 87 -17.44 -14.76 6.47
C GLU A 87 -16.17 -13.99 6.08
N GLU A 88 -16.19 -12.67 6.15
CA GLU A 88 -15.02 -11.84 5.92
C GLU A 88 -13.90 -12.14 6.93
N LYS A 89 -14.23 -12.29 8.22
CA LYS A 89 -13.27 -12.72 9.26
C LYS A 89 -12.67 -14.08 8.92
N LEU A 90 -13.48 -15.03 8.46
CA LEU A 90 -13.01 -16.36 8.07
C LEU A 90 -12.07 -16.32 6.86
N ASP A 91 -12.39 -15.50 5.85
CA ASP A 91 -11.54 -15.37 4.66
C ASP A 91 -10.20 -14.69 5.00
N ILE A 92 -10.20 -13.66 5.85
CA ILE A 92 -8.95 -13.07 6.36
C ILE A 92 -8.16 -14.10 7.17
N ALA A 93 -8.80 -14.89 8.05
CA ALA A 93 -8.12 -15.92 8.83
C ALA A 93 -7.45 -16.97 7.92
N ARG A 94 -8.11 -17.38 6.84
CA ARG A 94 -7.54 -18.28 5.82
C ARG A 94 -6.32 -17.64 5.13
N GLN A 95 -6.39 -16.34 4.82
CA GLN A 95 -5.28 -15.62 4.21
C GLN A 95 -4.11 -15.44 5.18
N LEU A 96 -4.36 -15.16 6.46
CA LEU A 96 -3.34 -15.09 7.52
C LEU A 96 -2.64 -16.45 7.70
N ALA A 97 -3.39 -17.55 7.65
CA ALA A 97 -2.80 -18.89 7.67
C ALA A 97 -1.89 -19.15 6.45
N ARG A 98 -2.29 -18.72 5.23
CA ARG A 98 -1.44 -18.81 4.01
C ARG A 98 -0.21 -17.90 4.10
N LEU A 99 -0.36 -16.71 4.68
CA LEU A 99 0.74 -15.80 4.98
C LEU A 99 1.72 -16.43 5.97
N GLY A 100 1.23 -17.37 6.80
CA GLY A 100 2.02 -18.12 7.73
C GLY A 100 2.20 -17.41 9.07
N VAL A 101 1.21 -16.68 9.59
CA VAL A 101 1.26 -16.18 10.96
C VAL A 101 1.25 -17.35 11.96
N ASP A 102 1.93 -17.20 13.09
CA ASP A 102 2.02 -18.25 14.09
C ASP A 102 0.74 -18.35 14.92
N ILE A 103 0.16 -17.20 15.26
CA ILE A 103 -1.05 -17.11 16.06
C ILE A 103 -2.03 -16.13 15.40
N ILE A 104 -3.32 -16.48 15.35
CA ILE A 104 -4.42 -15.62 14.92
C ILE A 104 -5.31 -15.37 16.14
N GLU A 105 -5.40 -14.12 16.60
CA GLU A 105 -6.42 -13.71 17.56
C GLU A 105 -7.72 -13.43 16.82
N ALA A 106 -8.62 -14.39 16.86
CA ALA A 106 -9.77 -14.44 15.96
C ALA A 106 -10.93 -13.54 16.39
N GLY A 107 -10.93 -13.04 17.63
CA GLY A 107 -11.97 -12.14 18.14
C GLY A 107 -12.10 -12.17 19.66
N PHE A 108 -13.23 -11.58 20.14
CA PHE A 108 -13.60 -11.52 21.54
C PHE A 108 -14.94 -12.24 21.78
N PRO A 109 -14.94 -13.56 21.98
CA PRO A 109 -16.17 -14.39 22.03
C PRO A 109 -17.23 -13.97 23.04
N ALA A 110 -16.85 -13.25 24.09
CA ALA A 110 -17.79 -12.73 25.10
C ALA A 110 -18.44 -11.39 24.71
N SER A 111 -18.02 -10.76 23.62
CA SER A 111 -18.55 -9.47 23.17
C SER A 111 -19.95 -9.60 22.57
N SER A 112 -20.15 -10.59 21.71
CA SER A 112 -21.43 -10.87 21.05
C SER A 112 -21.54 -12.33 20.64
N GLU A 113 -22.73 -12.81 20.32
CA GLU A 113 -22.93 -14.16 19.80
C GLU A 113 -22.36 -14.30 18.38
N ALA A 114 -22.41 -13.24 17.57
CA ALA A 114 -21.81 -13.22 16.23
C ALA A 114 -20.29 -13.41 16.30
N ASP A 115 -19.62 -12.72 17.22
CA ASP A 115 -18.19 -12.87 17.40
C ASP A 115 -17.80 -14.25 17.97
N PHE A 116 -18.63 -14.78 18.88
CA PHE A 116 -18.47 -16.16 19.37
C PHE A 116 -18.51 -17.18 18.22
N GLU A 117 -19.52 -17.11 17.35
CA GLU A 117 -19.67 -18.04 16.21
C GLU A 117 -18.55 -17.83 15.18
N ALA A 118 -18.10 -16.58 14.94
CA ALA A 118 -16.97 -16.31 14.05
C ALA A 118 -15.68 -16.97 14.57
N VAL A 119 -15.32 -16.75 15.83
CA VAL A 119 -14.13 -17.36 16.44
C VAL A 119 -14.20 -18.89 16.42
N LYS A 120 -15.36 -19.47 16.75
CA LYS A 120 -15.58 -20.92 16.72
C LYS A 120 -15.46 -21.49 15.31
N LYS A 121 -15.99 -20.81 14.30
CA LYS A 121 -15.88 -21.21 12.90
C LYS A 121 -14.43 -21.18 12.42
N ILE A 122 -13.67 -20.12 12.76
CA ILE A 122 -12.23 -20.01 12.48
C ILE A 122 -11.46 -21.14 13.18
N ALA A 123 -11.78 -21.45 14.44
CA ALA A 123 -11.17 -22.54 15.19
C ALA A 123 -11.39 -23.92 14.54
N LEU A 124 -12.61 -24.16 14.04
CA LEU A 124 -12.97 -25.41 13.37
C LEU A 124 -12.33 -25.55 11.99
N GLU A 125 -12.32 -24.51 11.19
CA GLU A 125 -11.87 -24.56 9.79
C GLU A 125 -10.37 -24.26 9.64
N VAL A 126 -9.93 -23.11 10.13
CA VAL A 126 -8.52 -22.67 9.97
C VAL A 126 -7.60 -23.34 10.99
N GLY A 127 -8.09 -23.49 12.23
CA GLY A 127 -7.35 -24.15 13.31
C GLY A 127 -7.19 -25.67 13.14
N ASN A 128 -7.85 -26.27 12.14
CA ASN A 128 -7.79 -27.71 11.83
C ASN A 128 -7.51 -28.01 10.36
N ALA A 129 -7.04 -27.04 9.59
CA ALA A 129 -6.76 -27.25 8.16
C ALA A 129 -5.85 -28.48 7.93
N ASP A 130 -6.37 -29.48 7.21
CA ASP A 130 -5.63 -30.67 6.85
C ASP A 130 -4.82 -30.45 5.57
N GLY A 131 -3.60 -31.01 5.52
CA GLY A 131 -2.74 -30.92 4.34
C GLY A 131 -1.99 -29.59 4.18
N SER A 132 -2.08 -28.67 5.13
CA SER A 132 -1.25 -27.48 5.15
C SER A 132 0.05 -27.73 5.93
N ASP A 133 1.17 -27.22 5.42
CA ASP A 133 2.47 -27.30 6.10
C ASP A 133 2.50 -26.56 7.44
N HIS A 134 1.51 -25.67 7.67
CA HIS A 134 1.39 -24.85 8.86
C HIS A 134 -0.07 -24.63 9.27
N VAL A 135 -0.38 -24.97 10.52
CA VAL A 135 -1.67 -24.67 11.17
C VAL A 135 -1.41 -23.66 12.29
N PRO A 136 -1.98 -22.44 12.23
CA PRO A 136 -1.80 -21.43 13.25
C PRO A 136 -2.46 -21.82 14.57
N VAL A 137 -2.00 -21.20 15.65
CA VAL A 137 -2.72 -21.19 16.92
C VAL A 137 -3.93 -20.28 16.76
N ILE A 138 -5.09 -20.71 17.24
CA ILE A 138 -6.28 -19.87 17.28
C ILE A 138 -6.50 -19.36 18.71
N CYS A 139 -6.46 -18.05 18.85
CA CYS A 139 -6.57 -17.35 20.11
C CYS A 139 -7.90 -16.62 20.23
N GLY A 140 -8.47 -16.62 21.42
CA GLY A 140 -9.66 -15.83 21.77
C GLY A 140 -9.39 -14.94 22.98
N LEU A 141 -9.80 -13.66 22.89
CA LEU A 141 -9.67 -12.71 23.99
C LEU A 141 -10.71 -12.99 25.09
N ALA A 142 -10.31 -12.77 26.34
CA ALA A 142 -11.19 -12.83 27.51
C ALA A 142 -10.72 -11.82 28.58
N ARG A 143 -11.65 -11.03 29.11
CA ARG A 143 -11.36 -10.28 30.33
C ARG A 143 -11.09 -11.23 31.51
N CYS A 144 -10.36 -10.79 32.52
CA CYS A 144 -10.13 -11.56 33.74
C CYS A 144 -11.40 -11.78 34.56
N ASN A 145 -12.34 -12.60 34.02
CA ASN A 145 -13.51 -13.11 34.72
C ASN A 145 -13.90 -14.47 34.13
N LYS A 146 -14.56 -15.31 34.93
CA LYS A 146 -14.92 -16.70 34.56
C LYS A 146 -15.76 -16.78 33.29
N ARG A 147 -16.80 -15.96 33.18
CA ARG A 147 -17.76 -15.98 32.07
C ARG A 147 -17.06 -15.76 30.72
N ASP A 148 -16.17 -14.75 30.67
CA ASP A 148 -15.46 -14.43 29.41
C ASP A 148 -14.46 -15.55 29.05
N ILE A 149 -13.76 -16.09 30.06
CA ILE A 149 -12.80 -17.22 29.88
C ILE A 149 -13.52 -18.48 29.40
N GLU A 150 -14.68 -18.82 29.98
CA GLU A 150 -15.52 -19.94 29.54
C GLU A 150 -15.98 -19.75 28.09
N LYS A 151 -16.50 -18.56 27.73
CA LYS A 151 -16.91 -18.24 26.37
C LYS A 151 -15.74 -18.34 25.37
N SER A 152 -14.57 -17.82 25.74
CA SER A 152 -13.39 -17.92 24.90
C SER A 152 -12.95 -19.36 24.71
N TRP A 153 -12.90 -20.16 25.81
CA TRP A 153 -12.57 -21.58 25.72
C TRP A 153 -13.55 -22.36 24.83
N GLU A 154 -14.85 -22.17 25.03
CA GLU A 154 -15.88 -22.84 24.22
C GLU A 154 -15.75 -22.53 22.73
N ALA A 155 -15.28 -21.35 22.37
CA ALA A 155 -15.05 -20.98 20.97
C ALA A 155 -13.77 -21.59 20.39
N VAL A 156 -12.63 -21.56 21.13
CA VAL A 156 -11.33 -21.94 20.57
C VAL A 156 -10.95 -23.41 20.76
N LYS A 157 -11.54 -24.14 21.72
CA LYS A 157 -11.16 -25.52 22.09
C LYS A 157 -11.17 -26.54 20.95
N TYR A 158 -11.83 -26.23 19.84
CA TYR A 158 -11.90 -27.10 18.67
C TYR A 158 -10.68 -27.00 17.74
N ALA A 159 -9.82 -26.00 17.91
CA ALA A 159 -8.58 -25.88 17.16
C ALA A 159 -7.54 -26.91 17.64
N LYS A 160 -6.65 -27.36 16.74
CA LYS A 160 -5.50 -28.21 17.10
C LYS A 160 -4.60 -27.54 18.15
N LYS A 161 -4.50 -26.21 18.12
CA LYS A 161 -3.68 -25.39 19.02
C LYS A 161 -4.53 -24.23 19.55
N PRO A 162 -5.38 -24.44 20.57
CA PRO A 162 -6.20 -23.37 21.14
C PRO A 162 -5.39 -22.53 22.15
N ARG A 163 -5.65 -21.22 22.18
CA ARG A 163 -5.10 -20.28 23.17
C ARG A 163 -6.20 -19.40 23.75
N ILE A 164 -6.13 -19.10 25.03
CA ILE A 164 -6.89 -18.04 25.68
C ILE A 164 -5.94 -16.89 25.99
N HIS A 165 -6.29 -15.69 25.53
CA HIS A 165 -5.63 -14.44 25.89
C HIS A 165 -6.49 -13.73 26.94
N THR A 166 -5.96 -13.50 28.14
CA THR A 166 -6.66 -12.79 29.21
C THR A 166 -5.84 -11.59 29.70
N PHE A 167 -6.53 -10.55 30.17
CA PHE A 167 -5.88 -9.29 30.53
C PHE A 167 -6.57 -8.60 31.70
N ILE A 168 -5.80 -7.80 32.42
CA ILE A 168 -6.27 -6.84 33.42
C ILE A 168 -5.32 -5.66 33.46
N ALA A 169 -5.85 -4.44 33.67
CA ALA A 169 -5.03 -3.25 33.71
C ALA A 169 -4.18 -3.16 34.99
N THR A 170 -2.96 -2.64 34.85
CA THR A 170 -1.95 -2.60 35.92
C THR A 170 -1.43 -1.19 36.25
N SER A 171 -1.75 -0.19 35.42
CA SER A 171 -1.36 1.19 35.76
C SER A 171 -2.24 1.78 36.86
N GLU A 172 -1.68 2.65 37.66
CA GLU A 172 -2.37 3.32 38.79
C GLU A 172 -3.64 4.02 38.33
N ILE A 173 -3.59 4.72 37.20
CA ILE A 173 -4.74 5.41 36.62
C ILE A 173 -5.90 4.44 36.31
N HIS A 174 -5.60 3.26 35.76
CA HIS A 174 -6.62 2.28 35.46
C HIS A 174 -7.13 1.56 36.71
N MET A 175 -6.24 1.21 37.65
CA MET A 175 -6.65 0.57 38.90
C MET A 175 -7.57 1.48 39.71
N THR A 176 -7.25 2.78 39.80
CA THR A 176 -8.03 3.76 40.56
C THR A 176 -9.36 4.10 39.88
N HIS A 177 -9.35 4.45 38.61
CA HIS A 177 -10.53 5.03 37.95
C HIS A 177 -11.39 4.01 37.23
N LYS A 178 -10.80 2.99 36.55
CA LYS A 178 -11.48 1.98 35.75
C LYS A 178 -11.88 0.75 36.58
N LEU A 179 -10.92 0.15 37.29
CA LEU A 179 -11.12 -1.10 38.01
C LEU A 179 -11.67 -0.89 39.42
N LYS A 180 -11.27 0.20 40.07
CA LYS A 180 -11.55 0.50 41.51
C LYS A 180 -11.08 -0.65 42.41
N MET A 181 -9.85 -1.13 42.15
CA MET A 181 -9.24 -2.26 42.85
C MET A 181 -7.87 -1.86 43.39
N THR A 182 -7.47 -2.48 44.51
CA THR A 182 -6.10 -2.37 45.01
C THR A 182 -5.14 -3.23 44.20
N PRO A 183 -3.82 -2.98 44.22
CA PRO A 183 -2.82 -3.82 43.55
C PRO A 183 -2.94 -5.30 43.93
N GLU A 184 -3.17 -5.62 45.22
CA GLU A 184 -3.30 -6.99 45.72
C GLU A 184 -4.54 -7.69 45.12
N GLN A 185 -5.66 -6.96 45.00
CA GLN A 185 -6.88 -7.48 44.36
C GLN A 185 -6.67 -7.73 42.88
N VAL A 186 -5.90 -6.90 42.17
CA VAL A 186 -5.56 -7.07 40.77
C VAL A 186 -4.68 -8.32 40.58
N ILE A 187 -3.66 -8.52 41.41
CA ILE A 187 -2.79 -9.70 41.40
C ILE A 187 -3.63 -10.98 41.63
N GLU A 188 -4.45 -11.00 42.69
CA GLU A 188 -5.27 -12.17 43.03
C GLU A 188 -6.23 -12.51 41.90
N LYS A 189 -6.84 -11.50 41.27
CA LYS A 189 -7.74 -11.70 40.15
C LYS A 189 -7.01 -12.25 38.91
N ALA A 190 -5.85 -11.68 38.56
CA ALA A 190 -5.02 -12.16 37.45
C ALA A 190 -4.61 -13.64 37.68
N ARG A 191 -4.03 -13.93 38.84
CA ARG A 191 -3.59 -15.28 39.23
C ARG A 191 -4.71 -16.29 39.18
N SER A 192 -5.86 -15.98 39.82
CA SER A 192 -6.99 -16.90 39.88
C SER A 192 -7.63 -17.14 38.49
N MET A 193 -7.67 -16.15 37.61
CA MET A 193 -8.25 -16.31 36.27
C MET A 193 -7.34 -17.05 35.31
N VAL A 194 -6.02 -16.86 35.39
CA VAL A 194 -5.05 -17.70 34.64
C VAL A 194 -5.14 -19.16 35.10
N ALA A 195 -5.15 -19.41 36.41
CA ALA A 195 -5.34 -20.76 36.95
C ALA A 195 -6.69 -21.38 36.53
N TYR A 196 -7.74 -20.56 36.45
CA TYR A 196 -9.05 -21.00 35.98
C TYR A 196 -9.02 -21.40 34.51
N ALA A 197 -8.41 -20.58 33.63
CA ALA A 197 -8.26 -20.94 32.20
C ALA A 197 -7.49 -22.27 32.04
N ARG A 198 -6.45 -22.48 32.84
CA ARG A 198 -5.71 -23.75 32.89
C ARG A 198 -6.60 -24.94 33.34
N SER A 199 -7.47 -24.72 34.32
CA SER A 199 -8.36 -25.78 34.85
C SER A 199 -9.42 -26.23 33.86
N LEU A 200 -9.76 -25.40 32.83
CA LEU A 200 -10.66 -25.78 31.74
C LEU A 200 -9.99 -26.71 30.71
N GLY A 201 -8.66 -26.93 30.81
CA GLY A 201 -7.88 -27.75 29.88
C GLY A 201 -7.10 -26.93 28.86
N CYS A 202 -7.13 -25.60 28.92
CA CYS A 202 -6.32 -24.75 28.04
C CYS A 202 -4.84 -24.83 28.41
N ASN A 203 -4.01 -25.42 27.55
CA ASN A 203 -2.58 -25.58 27.80
C ASN A 203 -1.75 -24.36 27.36
N ASP A 204 -2.35 -23.40 26.69
CA ASP A 204 -1.70 -22.20 26.18
C ASP A 204 -2.50 -20.96 26.63
N VAL A 205 -1.97 -20.24 27.62
CA VAL A 205 -2.63 -19.06 28.21
C VAL A 205 -1.69 -17.86 28.09
N GLU A 206 -2.14 -16.84 27.38
CA GLU A 206 -1.47 -15.55 27.28
C GLU A 206 -2.07 -14.57 28.28
N PHE A 207 -1.20 -13.84 28.98
CA PHE A 207 -1.61 -12.81 29.93
C PHE A 207 -1.03 -11.45 29.55
N SER A 208 -1.90 -10.41 29.54
CA SER A 208 -1.50 -9.02 29.30
C SER A 208 -1.77 -8.14 30.54
N PRO A 209 -0.76 -7.51 31.13
CA PRO A 209 -0.92 -6.40 32.06
C PRO A 209 -1.26 -5.12 31.27
N GLU A 210 -2.55 -4.87 31.01
CA GLU A 210 -2.99 -3.69 30.24
C GLU A 210 -2.35 -2.41 30.79
N ASP A 211 -1.82 -1.57 29.87
CA ASP A 211 -1.12 -0.32 30.18
C ASP A 211 0.23 -0.51 30.91
N ALA A 212 0.94 -1.58 30.54
CA ALA A 212 2.24 -1.92 31.14
C ALA A 212 3.28 -0.80 30.98
N GLY A 213 3.25 -0.08 29.87
CA GLY A 213 4.17 1.03 29.61
C GLY A 213 4.12 2.15 30.65
N ARG A 214 2.98 2.32 31.34
CA ARG A 214 2.76 3.33 32.39
C ARG A 214 2.58 2.73 33.78
N SER A 215 2.77 1.42 33.93
CA SER A 215 2.66 0.72 35.20
C SER A 215 3.94 0.84 36.03
N GLU A 216 3.80 0.77 37.34
CA GLU A 216 4.91 0.73 38.29
C GLU A 216 5.71 -0.57 38.09
N ARG A 217 7.04 -0.50 38.03
CA ARG A 217 7.93 -1.61 37.62
C ARG A 217 7.86 -2.80 38.59
N GLU A 218 7.98 -2.55 39.88
CA GLU A 218 7.99 -3.60 40.91
C GLU A 218 6.65 -4.33 40.93
N PHE A 219 5.53 -3.60 40.74
CA PHE A 219 4.22 -4.18 40.66
C PHE A 219 4.07 -5.07 39.39
N LEU A 220 4.65 -4.64 38.24
CA LEU A 220 4.67 -5.47 37.04
C LEU A 220 5.44 -6.78 37.28
N TYR A 221 6.63 -6.74 37.87
CA TYR A 221 7.40 -7.95 38.13
C TYR A 221 6.67 -8.91 39.04
N GLN A 222 5.99 -8.38 40.07
CA GLN A 222 5.19 -9.18 41.01
C GLN A 222 4.01 -9.88 40.31
N ILE A 223 3.16 -9.13 39.60
CA ILE A 223 1.97 -9.71 38.94
C ILE A 223 2.36 -10.71 37.87
N LEU A 224 3.40 -10.41 37.06
CA LEU A 224 3.91 -11.32 36.04
C LEU A 224 4.45 -12.61 36.66
N GLY A 225 5.19 -12.54 37.76
CA GLY A 225 5.64 -13.72 38.50
C GLY A 225 4.50 -14.58 39.02
N GLU A 226 3.42 -13.96 39.53
CA GLU A 226 2.26 -14.69 40.04
C GLU A 226 1.44 -15.37 38.93
N VAL A 227 1.28 -14.74 37.77
CA VAL A 227 0.57 -15.39 36.65
C VAL A 227 1.41 -16.50 35.99
N ILE A 228 2.76 -16.40 35.98
CA ILE A 228 3.63 -17.49 35.58
C ILE A 228 3.40 -18.72 36.48
N LYS A 229 3.41 -18.54 37.80
CA LYS A 229 3.12 -19.62 38.77
C LYS A 229 1.72 -20.21 38.56
N ALA A 230 0.75 -19.39 38.14
CA ALA A 230 -0.60 -19.84 37.83
C ALA A 230 -0.73 -20.60 36.50
N GLY A 231 0.33 -20.59 35.66
CA GLY A 231 0.41 -21.35 34.42
C GLY A 231 0.28 -20.55 33.12
N ALA A 232 0.52 -19.25 33.16
CA ALA A 232 0.68 -18.48 31.93
C ALA A 232 1.88 -19.01 31.09
N THR A 233 1.72 -19.08 29.78
CA THR A 233 2.73 -19.55 28.83
C THR A 233 3.38 -18.39 28.07
N THR A 234 2.65 -17.30 27.91
CA THR A 234 3.11 -16.07 27.23
C THR A 234 2.71 -14.86 28.06
N LEU A 235 3.63 -13.93 28.19
CA LEU A 235 3.40 -12.61 28.81
C LEU A 235 3.46 -11.56 27.71
N ASN A 236 2.33 -10.97 27.37
CA ASN A 236 2.28 -9.90 26.40
C ASN A 236 2.36 -8.55 27.11
N ILE A 237 3.30 -7.72 26.70
CA ILE A 237 3.60 -6.43 27.33
C ILE A 237 3.08 -5.30 26.46
N PRO A 238 1.93 -4.67 26.80
CA PRO A 238 1.34 -3.66 25.96
C PRO A 238 1.81 -2.24 26.27
N ASP A 239 2.23 -1.52 25.25
CA ASP A 239 2.24 -0.06 25.18
C ASP A 239 0.86 0.40 24.69
N THR A 240 -0.12 0.32 25.59
CA THR A 240 -1.55 0.42 25.28
C THR A 240 -1.98 1.76 24.70
N VAL A 241 -1.25 2.83 24.97
CA VAL A 241 -1.55 4.18 24.47
C VAL A 241 -0.44 4.74 23.57
N GLY A 242 0.49 3.89 23.13
CA GLY A 242 1.57 4.30 22.22
C GLY A 242 2.44 5.44 22.77
N TYR A 243 2.70 5.43 24.08
CA TYR A 243 3.34 6.53 24.79
C TYR A 243 4.86 6.39 24.88
N ASN A 244 5.36 5.16 24.94
CA ASN A 244 6.78 4.90 25.15
C ASN A 244 7.64 5.26 23.93
N LEU A 245 8.84 5.79 24.19
CA LEU A 245 9.88 5.84 23.17
C LEU A 245 10.49 4.44 22.97
N PRO A 246 11.08 4.14 21.78
CA PRO A 246 11.63 2.82 21.52
C PRO A 246 12.66 2.36 22.55
N SER A 247 13.56 3.23 23.00
CA SER A 247 14.55 2.92 24.02
C SER A 247 13.92 2.62 25.38
N GLU A 248 12.84 3.32 25.76
CA GLU A 248 12.11 3.12 27.01
C GLU A 248 11.37 1.78 26.99
N PHE A 249 10.72 1.46 25.86
CA PHE A 249 10.02 0.19 25.71
C PHE A 249 10.99 -1.00 25.67
N GLY A 250 12.11 -0.86 24.94
CA GLY A 250 13.17 -1.87 24.97
C GLY A 250 13.74 -2.10 26.38
N GLN A 251 13.95 -1.02 27.13
CA GLN A 251 14.41 -1.11 28.53
C GLN A 251 13.36 -1.78 29.41
N LEU A 252 12.05 -1.48 29.24
CA LEU A 252 10.97 -2.16 29.95
C LEU A 252 11.02 -3.69 29.73
N ILE A 253 11.18 -4.15 28.49
CA ILE A 253 11.29 -5.58 28.19
C ILE A 253 12.54 -6.19 28.82
N ALA A 254 13.68 -5.50 28.77
CA ALA A 254 14.91 -5.95 29.39
C ALA A 254 14.80 -6.08 30.92
N ASP A 255 14.17 -5.10 31.56
CA ASP A 255 13.94 -5.06 33.01
C ASP A 255 12.98 -6.18 33.46
N ILE A 256 11.87 -6.40 32.73
CA ILE A 256 10.95 -7.52 32.97
C ILE A 256 11.68 -8.84 32.87
N LYS A 257 12.51 -9.00 31.83
CA LYS A 257 13.30 -10.21 31.63
C LYS A 257 14.34 -10.47 32.74
N ALA A 258 14.89 -9.40 33.32
CA ALA A 258 15.88 -9.49 34.38
C ALA A 258 15.27 -9.71 35.77
N SER A 259 14.07 -9.14 36.03
CA SER A 259 13.53 -9.01 37.40
C SER A 259 12.31 -9.87 37.68
N THR A 260 11.65 -10.46 36.64
CA THR A 260 10.43 -11.25 36.87
C THR A 260 10.76 -12.70 37.25
N PRO A 261 10.31 -13.21 38.39
CA PRO A 261 10.56 -14.61 38.79
C PRO A 261 9.90 -15.61 37.83
N GLY A 262 10.68 -16.59 37.32
CA GLY A 262 10.18 -17.66 36.46
C GLY A 262 10.07 -17.29 34.96
N ILE A 263 10.57 -16.12 34.59
CA ILE A 263 10.48 -15.57 33.22
C ILE A 263 11.13 -16.50 32.15
N GLU A 264 12.09 -17.32 32.55
CA GLU A 264 12.77 -18.28 31.68
C GLU A 264 11.84 -19.41 31.20
N ASN A 265 10.69 -19.57 31.82
CA ASN A 265 9.71 -20.62 31.51
C ASN A 265 8.57 -20.16 30.60
N VAL A 266 8.60 -18.92 30.11
CA VAL A 266 7.53 -18.33 29.30
C VAL A 266 8.10 -17.53 28.14
N ILE A 267 7.23 -17.16 27.19
CA ILE A 267 7.56 -16.26 26.08
C ILE A 267 7.15 -14.84 26.48
N ILE A 268 8.02 -13.86 26.20
CA ILE A 268 7.67 -12.44 26.25
C ILE A 268 7.15 -12.02 24.86
N SER A 269 5.99 -11.39 24.83
CA SER A 269 5.36 -10.78 23.66
C SER A 269 5.33 -9.27 23.79
N THR A 270 5.25 -8.56 22.67
CA THR A 270 5.06 -7.10 22.62
C THR A 270 3.76 -6.76 21.90
N HIS A 271 3.05 -5.75 22.39
CA HIS A 271 1.88 -5.16 21.75
C HIS A 271 2.01 -3.64 21.81
N CYS A 272 2.08 -2.95 20.68
CA CYS A 272 2.35 -1.52 20.64
C CYS A 272 1.32 -0.77 19.82
N GLN A 273 0.61 0.19 20.46
CA GLN A 273 -0.27 1.14 19.79
C GLN A 273 0.53 2.26 19.13
N ASN A 274 -0.05 2.93 18.14
CA ASN A 274 0.66 3.82 17.21
C ASN A 274 0.36 5.32 17.43
N ASP A 275 -0.07 5.72 18.61
CA ASP A 275 -0.54 7.10 18.88
C ASP A 275 0.54 8.16 18.59
N LEU A 276 1.80 7.85 18.82
CA LEU A 276 2.95 8.71 18.48
C LEU A 276 3.67 8.29 17.19
N GLY A 277 3.15 7.32 16.42
CA GLY A 277 3.79 6.84 15.19
C GLY A 277 5.00 5.94 15.45
N LEU A 278 5.13 5.32 16.62
CA LEU A 278 6.31 4.56 17.04
C LEU A 278 6.05 3.06 17.22
N SER A 279 4.86 2.57 16.95
CA SER A 279 4.47 1.18 17.26
C SER A 279 5.40 0.13 16.64
N THR A 280 5.72 0.26 15.34
CA THR A 280 6.67 -0.64 14.65
C THR A 280 8.06 -0.58 15.27
N ALA A 281 8.55 0.61 15.62
CA ALA A 281 9.86 0.81 16.23
C ALA A 281 9.91 0.22 17.64
N ASN A 282 8.87 0.44 18.45
CA ASN A 282 8.76 -0.12 19.82
C ASN A 282 8.72 -1.66 19.77
N THR A 283 7.92 -2.24 18.87
CA THR A 283 7.82 -3.69 18.67
C THR A 283 9.18 -4.31 18.35
N LEU A 284 9.94 -3.72 17.42
CA LEU A 284 11.26 -4.23 17.04
C LEU A 284 12.29 -4.05 18.15
N GLU A 285 12.23 -2.94 18.89
CA GLU A 285 13.13 -2.71 20.03
C GLU A 285 12.83 -3.69 21.15
N GLY A 286 11.56 -3.99 21.42
CA GLY A 286 11.16 -5.03 22.34
C GLY A 286 11.66 -6.43 21.92
N ALA A 287 11.59 -6.75 20.63
CA ALA A 287 12.16 -7.99 20.10
C ALA A 287 13.69 -8.04 20.26
N ARG A 288 14.39 -6.92 20.03
CA ARG A 288 15.84 -6.79 20.25
C ARG A 288 16.20 -6.98 21.73
N ALA A 289 15.37 -6.47 22.64
CA ALA A 289 15.56 -6.58 24.08
C ALA A 289 15.25 -7.98 24.65
N GLY A 290 14.56 -8.84 23.88
CA GLY A 290 14.39 -10.24 24.26
C GLY A 290 12.99 -10.82 24.10
N ALA A 291 12.00 -10.05 23.69
CA ALA A 291 10.69 -10.60 23.29
C ALA A 291 10.85 -11.54 22.08
N ARG A 292 10.05 -12.60 22.04
CA ARG A 292 10.07 -13.62 20.98
C ARG A 292 8.69 -13.89 20.37
N GLN A 293 7.72 -13.08 20.75
CA GLN A 293 6.44 -12.93 20.05
C GLN A 293 6.21 -11.45 19.85
N VAL A 294 5.58 -11.07 18.73
CA VAL A 294 5.18 -9.69 18.42
C VAL A 294 3.74 -9.69 17.97
N GLU A 295 2.92 -8.86 18.59
CA GLU A 295 1.53 -8.64 18.17
C GLU A 295 1.47 -7.51 17.15
N VAL A 296 0.77 -7.78 16.07
CA VAL A 296 0.68 -6.89 14.90
C VAL A 296 -0.70 -6.98 14.27
N THR A 297 -1.02 -6.01 13.43
CA THR A 297 -2.22 -6.06 12.57
C THR A 297 -1.84 -5.80 11.12
N VAL A 298 -2.53 -6.41 10.19
CA VAL A 298 -2.42 -6.07 8.76
C VAL A 298 -2.81 -4.61 8.56
N ASN A 299 -2.02 -3.87 7.81
CA ASN A 299 -2.15 -2.42 7.57
C ASN A 299 -2.00 -1.54 8.82
N GLY A 300 -1.70 -2.13 9.98
CA GLY A 300 -1.61 -1.41 11.24
C GLY A 300 -2.97 -0.90 11.75
N ILE A 301 -4.09 -1.50 11.33
CA ILE A 301 -5.43 -1.09 11.79
C ILE A 301 -5.61 -1.36 13.30
N GLY A 302 -6.49 -0.60 13.96
CA GLY A 302 -6.78 -0.77 15.39
C GLY A 302 -7.36 0.49 16.02
N GLU A 303 -7.54 0.45 17.31
CA GLU A 303 -8.02 1.58 18.09
C GLU A 303 -7.18 2.84 17.86
N ARG A 304 -7.83 4.01 17.82
CA ARG A 304 -7.22 5.34 17.68
C ARG A 304 -6.30 5.47 16.45
N ALA A 305 -4.96 5.44 16.64
CA ALA A 305 -3.97 5.51 15.56
C ALA A 305 -3.50 4.13 15.06
N GLY A 306 -4.07 3.04 15.59
CA GLY A 306 -3.80 1.68 15.19
C GLY A 306 -2.65 1.01 15.92
N ASN A 307 -2.20 -0.13 15.41
CA ASN A 307 -1.20 -1.02 15.96
C ASN A 307 0.10 -1.01 15.15
N ALA A 308 1.09 -1.75 15.62
CA ALA A 308 2.25 -2.10 14.80
C ALA A 308 1.80 -2.86 13.54
N SER A 309 2.27 -2.41 12.38
CA SER A 309 1.88 -3.02 11.09
C SER A 309 2.61 -4.33 10.85
N LEU A 310 1.88 -5.40 10.54
CA LEU A 310 2.43 -6.73 10.22
C LEU A 310 3.47 -6.63 9.11
N GLU A 311 3.12 -6.00 7.99
CA GLU A 311 3.97 -5.87 6.82
C GLU A 311 5.28 -5.11 7.11
N GLU A 312 5.21 -4.07 7.95
CA GLU A 312 6.40 -3.29 8.32
C GLU A 312 7.35 -4.11 9.19
N VAL A 313 6.83 -4.70 10.29
CA VAL A 313 7.62 -5.52 11.22
C VAL A 313 8.26 -6.69 10.50
N VAL A 314 7.50 -7.42 9.69
CA VAL A 314 7.98 -8.60 8.96
C VAL A 314 9.02 -8.24 7.92
N MET A 315 8.81 -7.18 7.14
CA MET A 315 9.77 -6.78 6.11
C MET A 315 11.05 -6.18 6.71
N ILE A 316 10.98 -5.50 7.85
CA ILE A 316 12.20 -5.07 8.56
C ILE A 316 12.99 -6.29 9.07
N LEU A 317 12.34 -7.31 9.63
CA LEU A 317 13.00 -8.55 10.05
C LEU A 317 13.62 -9.27 8.84
N LYS A 318 12.94 -9.31 7.69
CA LYS A 318 13.48 -9.89 6.44
C LYS A 318 14.69 -9.13 5.92
N CYS A 319 14.61 -7.80 5.83
CA CYS A 319 15.66 -6.99 5.21
C CYS A 319 16.84 -6.69 6.15
N ARG A 320 16.60 -6.57 7.46
CA ARG A 320 17.58 -6.08 8.44
C ARG A 320 17.82 -7.02 9.63
N GLY A 321 17.07 -8.13 9.72
CA GLY A 321 17.16 -9.07 10.84
C GLY A 321 18.58 -9.56 11.10
N GLU A 322 19.29 -9.96 10.05
CA GLU A 322 20.66 -10.48 10.17
C GLU A 322 21.66 -9.42 10.65
N GLN A 323 21.65 -8.24 10.03
CA GLN A 323 22.68 -7.22 10.28
C GLN A 323 22.31 -6.25 11.42
N GLY A 324 21.01 -5.94 11.57
CA GLY A 324 20.54 -4.90 12.49
C GLY A 324 19.89 -5.42 13.76
N LEU A 325 19.33 -6.63 13.75
CA LEU A 325 18.53 -7.19 14.84
C LEU A 325 19.09 -8.52 15.38
N GLY A 326 20.40 -8.73 15.26
CA GLY A 326 21.08 -9.89 15.85
C GLY A 326 20.70 -11.25 15.24
N GLY A 327 20.19 -11.27 14.01
CA GLY A 327 19.78 -12.47 13.28
C GLY A 327 18.33 -12.89 13.56
N LEU A 328 17.48 -12.02 14.09
CA LEU A 328 16.05 -12.29 14.28
C LEU A 328 15.34 -12.51 12.94
N TYR A 329 14.41 -13.46 12.90
CA TYR A 329 13.65 -13.81 11.70
C TYR A 329 12.26 -14.37 12.04
N THR A 330 11.37 -14.42 11.04
CA THR A 330 10.01 -14.98 11.14
C THR A 330 9.80 -16.07 10.10
N GLY A 331 8.75 -16.86 10.26
CA GLY A 331 8.30 -17.86 9.29
C GLY A 331 7.28 -17.33 8.27
N ILE A 332 7.12 -16.04 8.14
CA ILE A 332 6.12 -15.43 7.26
C ILE A 332 6.49 -15.58 5.78
N ASN A 333 5.55 -16.04 4.97
CA ASN A 333 5.63 -16.00 3.51
C ASN A 333 5.25 -14.62 3.00
N THR A 334 6.22 -13.76 2.82
CA THR A 334 6.02 -12.35 2.49
C THR A 334 5.29 -12.12 1.16
N GLN A 335 5.31 -13.10 0.24
CA GLN A 335 4.60 -13.00 -1.05
C GLN A 335 3.07 -12.96 -0.91
N HIS A 336 2.52 -13.17 0.29
CA HIS A 336 1.09 -13.02 0.58
C HIS A 336 0.72 -11.69 1.24
N ILE A 337 1.68 -10.80 1.50
CA ILE A 337 1.46 -9.52 2.19
C ILE A 337 0.47 -8.63 1.44
N VAL A 338 0.69 -8.39 0.15
CA VAL A 338 -0.18 -7.50 -0.65
C VAL A 338 -1.62 -8.02 -0.71
N MET A 339 -1.79 -9.33 -0.85
CA MET A 339 -3.13 -9.93 -0.85
C MET A 339 -3.82 -9.74 0.50
N ALA A 340 -3.14 -10.00 1.61
CA ALA A 340 -3.68 -9.78 2.95
C ALA A 340 -4.03 -8.31 3.18
N SER A 341 -3.15 -7.37 2.79
CA SER A 341 -3.38 -5.94 2.90
C SER A 341 -4.63 -5.49 2.14
N LYS A 342 -4.81 -5.94 0.90
CA LYS A 342 -5.97 -5.60 0.07
C LYS A 342 -7.28 -6.19 0.61
N MET A 343 -7.25 -7.43 1.09
CA MET A 343 -8.44 -8.06 1.70
C MET A 343 -8.89 -7.30 2.94
N VAL A 344 -7.93 -6.92 3.81
CA VAL A 344 -8.26 -6.14 5.01
C VAL A 344 -8.73 -4.73 4.65
N GLU A 345 -8.14 -4.07 3.65
CA GLU A 345 -8.62 -2.79 3.13
C GLU A 345 -10.07 -2.86 2.62
N GLU A 346 -10.38 -3.89 1.83
CA GLU A 346 -11.70 -4.09 1.23
C GLU A 346 -12.76 -4.39 2.30
N TYR A 347 -12.49 -5.34 3.20
CA TYR A 347 -13.48 -5.81 4.17
C TYR A 347 -13.66 -4.85 5.36
N SER A 348 -12.59 -4.19 5.80
CA SER A 348 -12.71 -3.19 6.86
C SER A 348 -13.20 -1.82 6.36
N GLY A 349 -13.12 -1.55 5.05
CA GLY A 349 -13.40 -0.23 4.48
C GLY A 349 -12.33 0.84 4.80
N LEU A 350 -11.29 0.50 5.53
CA LEU A 350 -10.19 1.40 5.90
C LEU A 350 -9.13 1.43 4.81
N ARG A 351 -9.12 2.50 4.00
CA ARG A 351 -8.20 2.64 2.88
C ARG A 351 -6.75 2.80 3.30
N VAL A 352 -5.87 2.07 2.62
CA VAL A 352 -4.41 2.19 2.77
C VAL A 352 -3.95 3.50 2.14
N GLN A 353 -3.21 4.31 2.90
CA GLN A 353 -2.66 5.56 2.37
C GLN A 353 -1.63 5.27 1.26
N PRO A 354 -1.61 6.05 0.17
CA PRO A 354 -0.68 5.81 -0.95
C PRO A 354 0.80 5.75 -0.55
N HIS A 355 1.19 6.49 0.47
CA HIS A 355 2.57 6.51 0.98
C HIS A 355 2.80 5.59 2.21
N LYS A 356 1.85 4.70 2.53
CA LYS A 356 2.05 3.68 3.56
C LYS A 356 3.27 2.83 3.21
N ALA A 357 4.13 2.61 4.17
CA ALA A 357 5.31 1.77 3.97
C ALA A 357 4.90 0.35 3.51
N ILE A 358 5.69 -0.25 2.66
CA ILE A 358 5.56 -1.61 2.10
C ILE A 358 4.38 -1.77 1.13
N VAL A 359 3.13 -1.50 1.53
CA VAL A 359 1.91 -1.85 0.77
C VAL A 359 1.22 -0.67 0.09
N GLY A 360 1.63 0.57 0.39
CA GLY A 360 1.06 1.75 -0.23
C GLY A 360 1.32 1.82 -1.74
N ALA A 361 0.40 2.41 -2.50
CA ALA A 361 0.49 2.50 -3.96
C ALA A 361 1.78 3.18 -4.46
N ASN A 362 2.36 4.08 -3.65
CA ASN A 362 3.60 4.80 -3.97
C ASN A 362 4.87 4.10 -3.44
N ALA A 363 4.77 2.96 -2.75
CA ALA A 363 5.92 2.32 -2.10
C ALA A 363 7.06 1.96 -3.08
N PHE A 364 6.74 1.72 -4.36
CA PHE A 364 7.68 1.38 -5.42
C PHE A 364 7.56 2.33 -6.63
N ALA A 365 6.98 3.52 -6.43
CA ALA A 365 6.79 4.50 -7.50
C ALA A 365 7.82 5.62 -7.41
N HIS A 366 8.38 6.00 -8.55
CA HIS A 366 9.39 7.06 -8.66
C HIS A 366 8.95 8.10 -9.69
N GLU A 367 8.75 9.36 -9.26
CA GLU A 367 8.42 10.50 -10.15
C GLU A 367 9.60 11.48 -10.29
N SER A 368 10.47 11.58 -9.28
CA SER A 368 11.65 12.44 -9.33
C SER A 368 12.63 11.99 -10.43
N GLY A 369 13.03 12.91 -11.30
CA GLY A 369 13.96 12.61 -12.40
C GLY A 369 15.32 12.06 -11.93
N ILE A 370 15.81 12.50 -10.76
CA ILE A 370 17.06 11.97 -10.17
C ILE A 370 16.88 10.52 -9.75
N HIS A 371 15.76 10.20 -9.08
CA HIS A 371 15.44 8.82 -8.67
C HIS A 371 15.23 7.93 -9.89
N GLN A 372 14.49 8.41 -10.89
CA GLN A 372 14.23 7.66 -12.13
C GLN A 372 15.52 7.33 -12.88
N ASP A 373 16.46 8.29 -12.99
CA ASP A 373 17.76 8.04 -13.61
C ASP A 373 18.59 7.01 -12.83
N GLY A 374 18.55 7.08 -11.49
CA GLY A 374 19.19 6.07 -10.63
C GLY A 374 18.61 4.69 -10.84
N MET A 375 17.27 4.56 -10.83
CA MET A 375 16.54 3.30 -11.02
C MET A 375 16.81 2.66 -12.39
N LEU A 376 16.87 3.47 -13.46
CA LEU A 376 17.21 3.00 -14.81
C LEU A 376 18.64 2.44 -14.90
N LYS A 377 19.57 3.00 -14.13
CA LYS A 377 20.95 2.52 -14.08
C LYS A 377 21.11 1.28 -13.21
N ASN A 378 20.51 1.29 -12.03
CA ASN A 378 20.51 0.16 -11.12
C ASN A 378 19.37 0.32 -10.09
N ARG A 379 18.45 -0.63 -10.02
CA ARG A 379 17.29 -0.61 -9.11
C ARG A 379 17.71 -0.48 -7.64
N ASN A 380 18.80 -1.10 -7.23
CA ASN A 380 19.29 -1.04 -5.85
C ASN A 380 19.73 0.36 -5.41
N THR A 381 19.73 1.37 -6.30
CA THR A 381 20.02 2.77 -5.91
C THR A 381 18.94 3.34 -5.01
N TYR A 382 17.68 2.89 -5.16
CA TYR A 382 16.52 3.40 -4.42
C TYR A 382 15.55 2.31 -3.93
N GLU A 383 15.76 1.04 -4.28
CA GLU A 383 14.97 -0.08 -3.79
C GLU A 383 15.79 -0.94 -2.82
N ILE A 384 15.31 -1.10 -1.58
CA ILE A 384 15.87 -1.98 -0.55
C ILE A 384 15.22 -3.36 -0.54
N MET A 385 14.12 -3.50 -1.26
CA MET A 385 13.33 -4.73 -1.47
C MET A 385 12.64 -4.62 -2.83
N SER A 386 12.27 -5.74 -3.41
CA SER A 386 11.50 -5.76 -4.67
C SER A 386 9.99 -5.87 -4.41
N PRO A 387 9.13 -5.40 -5.33
CA PRO A 387 7.68 -5.63 -5.27
C PRO A 387 7.33 -7.12 -5.19
N GLU A 388 8.07 -7.96 -5.88
CA GLU A 388 7.88 -9.40 -5.91
C GLU A 388 8.10 -10.03 -4.52
N ASP A 389 8.96 -9.44 -3.68
CA ASP A 389 9.17 -9.89 -2.30
C ASP A 389 7.91 -9.89 -1.44
N ILE A 390 6.95 -9.02 -1.77
CA ILE A 390 5.67 -8.88 -1.06
C ILE A 390 4.47 -9.40 -1.85
N GLY A 391 4.71 -10.00 -3.04
CA GLY A 391 3.67 -10.53 -3.92
C GLY A 391 2.99 -9.49 -4.80
N LEU A 392 3.62 -8.34 -5.00
CA LEU A 392 3.15 -7.33 -5.94
C LEU A 392 3.78 -7.59 -7.31
N LEU A 393 2.93 -7.86 -8.32
CA LEU A 393 3.38 -7.92 -9.71
C LEU A 393 3.51 -6.49 -10.24
N ARG A 394 4.68 -6.15 -10.77
CA ARG A 394 4.86 -4.86 -11.45
C ARG A 394 3.98 -4.83 -12.71
N SER A 395 3.13 -3.82 -12.80
CA SER A 395 2.42 -3.52 -14.05
C SER A 395 3.35 -2.94 -15.12
N ASN A 396 4.43 -2.26 -14.70
CA ASN A 396 5.47 -1.66 -15.54
C ASN A 396 6.84 -2.11 -15.04
N GLU A 397 7.71 -2.58 -15.94
CA GLU A 397 9.05 -3.08 -15.57
C GLU A 397 9.91 -2.05 -14.83
N SER A 398 9.72 -0.74 -15.10
CA SER A 398 10.55 0.34 -14.55
C SER A 398 10.06 0.92 -13.23
N GLY A 399 8.78 0.77 -12.85
CA GLY A 399 8.18 1.48 -11.69
C GLY A 399 8.19 3.02 -11.82
N ILE A 400 8.42 3.53 -13.04
CA ILE A 400 8.51 4.95 -13.34
C ILE A 400 7.12 5.52 -13.55
N VAL A 401 6.74 6.49 -12.73
CA VAL A 401 5.54 7.32 -12.91
C VAL A 401 5.98 8.66 -13.49
N LEU A 402 5.49 8.98 -14.70
CA LEU A 402 5.85 10.25 -15.33
C LEU A 402 5.00 11.39 -14.80
N GLY A 403 5.67 12.50 -14.46
CA GLY A 403 5.04 13.70 -13.94
C GLY A 403 5.91 14.95 -14.13
N LYS A 404 5.51 16.05 -13.50
CA LYS A 404 6.17 17.35 -13.61
C LYS A 404 7.68 17.31 -13.34
N LEU A 405 8.13 16.43 -12.44
CA LEU A 405 9.54 16.33 -12.03
C LEU A 405 10.36 15.34 -12.85
N SER A 406 9.72 14.56 -13.71
CA SER A 406 10.40 13.56 -14.55
C SER A 406 11.39 14.17 -15.52
N GLY A 407 12.52 13.47 -15.72
CA GLY A 407 13.59 13.84 -16.63
C GLY A 407 13.41 13.28 -18.05
N ARG A 408 14.24 13.75 -19.00
CA ARG A 408 14.24 13.33 -20.40
C ARG A 408 14.52 11.82 -20.57
N HIS A 409 15.44 11.26 -19.80
CA HIS A 409 15.76 9.83 -19.83
C HIS A 409 14.58 8.95 -19.41
N ALA A 410 13.83 9.37 -18.41
CA ALA A 410 12.62 8.65 -17.97
C ALA A 410 11.53 8.68 -19.03
N LEU A 411 11.33 9.84 -19.69
CA LEU A 411 10.40 9.93 -20.82
C LEU A 411 10.82 9.01 -21.96
N LYS A 412 12.10 9.02 -22.37
CA LYS A 412 12.62 8.13 -23.42
C LYS A 412 12.40 6.66 -23.08
N ALA A 413 12.73 6.24 -21.84
CA ALA A 413 12.56 4.87 -21.39
C ALA A 413 11.06 4.44 -21.43
N LYS A 414 10.16 5.32 -20.97
CA LYS A 414 8.73 5.05 -21.00
C LYS A 414 8.16 5.01 -22.43
N MET A 415 8.65 5.88 -23.33
CA MET A 415 8.28 5.85 -24.74
C MET A 415 8.71 4.55 -25.42
N LEU A 416 9.93 4.08 -25.12
CA LEU A 416 10.43 2.80 -25.63
C LEU A 416 9.59 1.61 -25.12
N GLU A 417 9.18 1.64 -23.83
CA GLU A 417 8.26 0.66 -23.24
C GLU A 417 6.90 0.65 -23.95
N LEU A 418 6.41 1.82 -24.38
CA LEU A 418 5.18 1.97 -25.17
C LEU A 418 5.36 1.64 -26.68
N GLY A 419 6.57 1.27 -27.10
CA GLY A 419 6.88 0.86 -28.46
C GLY A 419 7.33 1.99 -29.40
N TYR A 420 7.69 3.16 -28.85
CA TYR A 420 8.18 4.31 -29.61
C TYR A 420 9.68 4.52 -29.34
N ASP A 421 10.51 4.31 -30.35
CA ASP A 421 11.95 4.66 -30.28
C ASP A 421 12.16 6.08 -30.82
N ILE A 422 12.30 7.04 -29.90
CA ILE A 422 12.41 8.47 -30.19
C ILE A 422 13.71 8.98 -29.63
N ASP A 423 14.50 9.73 -30.41
CA ASP A 423 15.78 10.28 -29.99
C ASP A 423 16.09 11.66 -30.59
N GLY A 424 17.18 12.26 -30.16
CA GLY A 424 17.68 13.53 -30.69
C GLY A 424 16.69 14.69 -30.54
N LYS A 425 16.49 15.45 -31.60
CA LYS A 425 15.64 16.65 -31.62
C LYS A 425 14.16 16.31 -31.37
N GLU A 426 13.69 15.20 -31.93
CA GLU A 426 12.31 14.73 -31.77
C GLU A 426 11.97 14.45 -30.28
N LEU A 427 12.90 13.85 -29.56
CA LEU A 427 12.77 13.65 -28.11
C LEU A 427 12.79 15.00 -27.33
N ASP A 428 13.57 15.98 -27.77
CA ASP A 428 13.64 17.30 -27.12
C ASP A 428 12.32 18.07 -27.29
N ASP A 429 11.74 18.01 -28.49
CA ASP A 429 10.47 18.66 -28.80
C ASP A 429 9.31 17.95 -28.04
N LEU A 430 9.30 16.61 -28.02
CA LEU A 430 8.36 15.83 -27.22
C LEU A 430 8.49 16.13 -25.74
N PHE A 431 9.71 16.21 -25.22
CA PHE A 431 9.97 16.52 -23.81
C PHE A 431 9.48 17.91 -23.41
N SER A 432 9.63 18.91 -24.27
CA SER A 432 9.10 20.27 -24.04
C SER A 432 7.57 20.26 -23.90
N ARG A 433 6.87 19.56 -24.79
CA ARG A 433 5.41 19.41 -24.74
C ARG A 433 4.96 18.61 -23.52
N PHE A 434 5.64 17.50 -23.23
CA PHE A 434 5.42 16.70 -22.04
C PHE A 434 5.48 17.58 -20.77
N LYS A 435 6.49 18.42 -20.65
CA LYS A 435 6.62 19.35 -19.50
C LYS A 435 5.47 20.34 -19.40
N SER A 436 4.99 20.86 -20.52
CA SER A 436 3.81 21.73 -20.55
C SER A 436 2.55 21.02 -20.05
N VAL A 437 2.30 19.78 -20.50
CA VAL A 437 1.14 18.99 -20.06
C VAL A 437 1.28 18.58 -18.60
N ALA A 438 2.45 18.08 -18.20
CA ALA A 438 2.73 17.66 -16.83
C ALA A 438 2.72 18.81 -15.81
N GLY A 439 2.92 20.06 -16.27
CA GLY A 439 2.75 21.25 -15.42
C GLY A 439 1.30 21.54 -15.05
N ASN A 440 0.35 21.11 -15.88
CA ASN A 440 -1.07 21.41 -15.76
C ASN A 440 -1.94 20.20 -15.37
N LYS A 441 -1.36 18.99 -15.26
CA LYS A 441 -2.07 17.76 -14.97
C LYS A 441 -1.46 17.04 -13.77
N LYS A 442 -2.27 16.54 -12.84
CA LYS A 442 -1.79 15.85 -11.62
C LYS A 442 -1.15 14.49 -11.89
N SER A 443 -1.64 13.76 -12.89
CA SER A 443 -1.08 12.46 -13.30
C SER A 443 -1.04 12.37 -14.80
N ILE A 444 0.04 11.84 -15.33
CA ILE A 444 0.22 11.57 -16.77
C ILE A 444 -0.01 10.08 -17.00
N THR A 445 -0.93 9.76 -17.89
CA THR A 445 -1.23 8.39 -18.28
C THR A 445 -0.43 7.97 -19.53
N ASP A 446 -0.32 6.67 -19.79
CA ASP A 446 0.29 6.15 -21.00
C ASP A 446 -0.41 6.68 -22.26
N ASP A 447 -1.72 6.85 -22.20
CA ASP A 447 -2.51 7.44 -23.29
C ASP A 447 -2.18 8.91 -23.55
N ASP A 448 -1.87 9.69 -22.50
CA ASP A 448 -1.39 11.05 -22.67
C ASP A 448 -0.08 11.10 -23.43
N LEU A 449 0.83 10.17 -23.14
CA LEU A 449 2.12 10.07 -23.83
C LEU A 449 1.93 9.68 -25.29
N ILE A 450 1.08 8.70 -25.55
CA ILE A 450 0.73 8.27 -26.93
C ILE A 450 0.09 9.44 -27.70
N ALA A 451 -0.77 10.22 -27.03
CA ALA A 451 -1.35 11.41 -27.63
C ALA A 451 -0.31 12.46 -27.99
N LEU A 452 0.65 12.72 -27.08
CA LEU A 452 1.73 13.68 -27.32
C LEU A 452 2.60 13.29 -28.51
N VAL A 453 2.94 12.02 -28.64
CA VAL A 453 3.70 11.50 -29.81
C VAL A 453 2.87 11.61 -31.09
N SER A 454 1.58 11.24 -31.02
CA SER A 454 0.69 11.34 -32.19
C SER A 454 0.50 12.77 -32.66
N ASP A 455 0.46 13.75 -31.75
CA ASP A 455 0.35 15.18 -32.07
C ASP A 455 1.63 15.73 -32.74
N GLU A 456 2.80 15.13 -32.47
CA GLU A 456 4.06 15.55 -33.06
C GLU A 456 4.31 14.97 -34.44
N VAL A 457 4.02 13.69 -34.59
CA VAL A 457 4.17 13.00 -35.88
C VAL A 457 3.10 13.45 -36.89
N PHE A 458 1.96 13.93 -36.41
CA PHE A 458 0.82 14.28 -37.24
C PHE A 458 0.21 15.64 -36.82
N GLN A 459 0.63 16.74 -37.45
CA GLN A 459 -0.17 17.96 -37.41
C GLN A 459 -1.54 17.62 -38.02
N PRO A 460 -2.65 17.82 -37.27
CA PRO A 460 -3.98 17.43 -37.77
C PRO A 460 -4.35 18.30 -38.97
N LEU A 461 -4.36 17.71 -40.16
CA LEU A 461 -5.12 18.27 -41.26
C LEU A 461 -6.58 18.30 -40.80
N VAL A 462 -7.16 19.48 -40.73
CA VAL A 462 -8.60 19.64 -40.42
C VAL A 462 -9.38 19.13 -41.63
N ILE A 463 -9.71 17.83 -41.62
CA ILE A 463 -10.49 17.17 -42.66
C ILE A 463 -11.97 17.43 -42.43
N TRP A 464 -12.40 17.42 -41.15
CA TRP A 464 -13.74 17.70 -40.72
C TRP A 464 -13.74 18.81 -39.68
N LYS A 465 -14.51 19.87 -39.90
CA LYS A 465 -14.74 20.95 -38.93
C LYS A 465 -16.13 20.78 -38.32
N PHE A 466 -16.19 20.77 -36.99
CA PHE A 466 -17.45 20.82 -36.26
C PHE A 466 -18.10 22.22 -36.41
N GLU A 467 -19.37 22.23 -36.77
CA GLU A 467 -20.17 23.49 -36.94
C GLU A 467 -21.21 23.59 -35.83
N ASP A 468 -22.12 22.60 -35.71
CA ASP A 468 -23.23 22.63 -34.78
C ASP A 468 -23.73 21.24 -34.38
N VAL A 469 -24.37 21.16 -33.21
CA VAL A 469 -25.05 19.95 -32.72
C VAL A 469 -26.34 20.34 -31.98
N GLN A 470 -27.42 19.67 -32.33
CA GLN A 470 -28.68 19.76 -31.62
C GLN A 470 -29.02 18.38 -31.03
N VAL A 471 -29.33 18.34 -29.73
CA VAL A 471 -29.63 17.11 -29.01
C VAL A 471 -30.97 17.24 -28.29
N THR A 472 -31.77 16.17 -28.39
CA THR A 472 -32.98 16.01 -27.58
C THR A 472 -32.85 14.72 -26.77
N CYS A 473 -32.97 14.85 -25.45
CA CYS A 473 -32.91 13.72 -24.53
C CYS A 473 -33.95 13.86 -23.41
N GLY A 474 -34.36 12.70 -22.85
CA GLY A 474 -35.32 12.65 -21.77
C GLY A 474 -35.38 11.24 -21.16
N SER A 475 -35.94 11.10 -19.98
CA SER A 475 -36.00 9.85 -19.22
C SER A 475 -36.94 8.80 -19.84
N LEU A 476 -37.88 9.19 -20.69
CA LEU A 476 -38.89 8.33 -21.29
C LEU A 476 -38.77 8.20 -22.82
N GLY A 477 -37.75 8.81 -23.45
CA GLY A 477 -37.56 8.81 -24.88
C GLY A 477 -36.15 8.41 -25.30
N LEU A 478 -36.01 8.06 -26.59
CA LEU A 478 -34.72 7.83 -27.21
C LEU A 478 -33.98 9.17 -27.34
N SER A 479 -32.71 9.21 -26.92
CA SER A 479 -31.86 10.37 -27.20
C SER A 479 -31.59 10.47 -28.70
N THR A 480 -31.82 11.65 -29.26
CA THR A 480 -31.56 11.94 -30.67
C THR A 480 -30.57 13.10 -30.79
N ALA A 481 -29.68 13.01 -31.77
CA ALA A 481 -28.76 14.10 -32.09
C ALA A 481 -28.71 14.36 -33.58
N THR A 482 -28.72 15.65 -33.95
CA THR A 482 -28.46 16.16 -35.32
C THR A 482 -27.11 16.87 -35.28
N VAL A 483 -26.15 16.41 -36.08
CA VAL A 483 -24.79 16.98 -36.13
C VAL A 483 -24.55 17.58 -37.52
N LYS A 484 -23.92 18.76 -37.53
CA LYS A 484 -23.48 19.48 -38.74
C LYS A 484 -21.95 19.54 -38.77
N LEU A 485 -21.35 18.97 -39.82
CA LEU A 485 -19.89 19.01 -40.07
C LEU A 485 -19.65 19.70 -41.43
N ILE A 486 -18.47 20.32 -41.54
CA ILE A 486 -17.97 20.90 -42.79
C ILE A 486 -16.73 20.15 -43.20
N ASP A 487 -16.66 19.69 -44.46
CA ASP A 487 -15.47 19.03 -45.00
C ASP A 487 -14.40 20.03 -45.49
N ALA A 488 -13.23 19.51 -45.88
CA ALA A 488 -12.13 20.35 -46.37
C ALA A 488 -12.44 21.16 -47.62
N SER A 489 -13.52 20.83 -48.37
CA SER A 489 -14.00 21.60 -49.55
C SER A 489 -14.94 22.74 -49.16
N GLY A 490 -15.37 22.84 -47.89
CA GLY A 490 -16.36 23.76 -47.43
C GLY A 490 -17.81 23.27 -47.56
N THR A 491 -18.01 22.02 -47.96
CA THR A 491 -19.35 21.43 -48.12
C THR A 491 -19.91 21.05 -46.74
N VAL A 492 -21.17 21.40 -46.49
CA VAL A 492 -21.88 21.11 -45.24
C VAL A 492 -22.53 19.73 -45.31
N HIS A 493 -22.30 18.94 -44.30
CA HIS A 493 -22.89 17.60 -44.11
C HIS A 493 -23.73 17.58 -42.83
N ILE A 494 -24.96 17.06 -42.92
CA ILE A 494 -25.86 16.94 -41.79
C ILE A 494 -26.34 15.51 -41.68
N ALA A 495 -26.28 14.93 -40.47
CA ALA A 495 -26.87 13.64 -40.17
C ALA A 495 -27.57 13.68 -38.79
N CYS A 496 -28.59 12.82 -38.66
CA CYS A 496 -29.30 12.59 -37.43
C CYS A 496 -29.23 11.12 -37.02
N SER A 497 -29.05 10.85 -35.75
CA SER A 497 -29.04 9.52 -35.21
C SER A 497 -29.66 9.39 -33.85
N VAL A 498 -29.93 8.17 -33.42
CA VAL A 498 -30.51 7.80 -32.14
C VAL A 498 -29.45 7.05 -31.32
N GLY A 499 -29.40 7.32 -30.02
CA GLY A 499 -28.44 6.67 -29.12
C GLY A 499 -29.02 6.33 -27.76
N THR A 500 -28.22 5.63 -26.96
CA THR A 500 -28.54 5.31 -25.55
C THR A 500 -28.44 6.52 -24.63
N GLY A 501 -27.79 7.58 -25.10
CA GLY A 501 -27.65 8.87 -24.42
C GLY A 501 -27.28 9.97 -25.43
N PRO A 502 -27.23 11.25 -24.98
CA PRO A 502 -26.99 12.39 -25.87
C PRO A 502 -25.66 12.32 -26.62
N VAL A 503 -24.60 11.90 -25.96
CA VAL A 503 -23.25 11.76 -26.54
C VAL A 503 -23.19 10.60 -27.55
N ASP A 504 -23.76 9.44 -27.20
CA ASP A 504 -23.83 8.27 -28.11
C ASP A 504 -24.63 8.60 -29.39
N ALA A 505 -25.75 9.32 -29.26
CA ALA A 505 -26.54 9.78 -30.40
C ALA A 505 -25.72 10.71 -31.32
N ALA A 506 -24.95 11.65 -30.73
CA ALA A 506 -24.10 12.57 -31.47
C ALA A 506 -22.94 11.84 -32.17
N TYR A 507 -22.28 10.90 -31.52
CA TYR A 507 -21.20 10.11 -32.13
C TYR A 507 -21.69 9.26 -33.30
N LYS A 508 -22.83 8.60 -33.15
CA LYS A 508 -23.46 7.86 -34.23
C LYS A 508 -23.86 8.75 -35.44
N ALA A 509 -24.30 9.97 -35.17
CA ALA A 509 -24.58 10.95 -36.22
C ALA A 509 -23.28 11.36 -36.96
N ILE A 510 -22.18 11.55 -36.25
CA ILE A 510 -20.86 11.84 -36.83
C ILE A 510 -20.40 10.64 -37.68
N ASP A 511 -20.55 9.40 -37.20
CA ASP A 511 -20.16 8.20 -37.93
C ASP A 511 -20.90 8.03 -39.26
N LEU A 512 -22.17 8.46 -39.33
CA LEU A 512 -22.95 8.49 -40.57
C LEU A 512 -22.40 9.49 -41.59
N ILE A 513 -21.77 10.61 -41.12
CA ILE A 513 -21.14 11.60 -41.99
C ILE A 513 -19.77 11.13 -42.44
N VAL A 514 -18.92 10.77 -41.47
CA VAL A 514 -17.49 10.48 -41.67
C VAL A 514 -17.26 9.11 -42.34
N LYS A 515 -18.13 8.14 -42.07
CA LYS A 515 -18.15 6.80 -42.63
C LYS A 515 -16.83 6.02 -42.49
N VAL A 516 -16.14 6.23 -41.38
CA VAL A 516 -14.93 5.50 -40.99
C VAL A 516 -15.24 4.64 -39.80
N PRO A 517 -15.12 3.31 -39.90
CA PRO A 517 -15.39 2.43 -38.77
C PRO A 517 -14.30 2.60 -37.70
N VAL A 518 -14.72 3.03 -36.51
CA VAL A 518 -13.84 3.21 -35.34
C VAL A 518 -14.41 2.53 -34.11
N LYS A 519 -13.52 2.13 -33.20
CA LYS A 519 -13.86 1.64 -31.88
C LYS A 519 -13.46 2.69 -30.85
N LEU A 520 -14.40 3.17 -30.05
CA LEU A 520 -14.12 4.00 -28.88
C LEU A 520 -13.45 3.11 -27.82
N LEU A 521 -12.25 3.47 -27.38
CA LEU A 521 -11.49 2.76 -26.36
C LEU A 521 -11.65 3.38 -24.98
N GLU A 522 -11.67 4.74 -24.94
CA GLU A 522 -11.80 5.49 -23.70
C GLU A 522 -12.64 6.74 -23.93
N TYR A 523 -13.44 7.06 -22.94
CA TYR A 523 -14.17 8.31 -22.82
C TYR A 523 -14.03 8.83 -21.40
N SER A 524 -13.46 10.01 -21.22
CA SER A 524 -13.33 10.65 -19.93
C SER A 524 -13.73 12.12 -19.99
N MET A 525 -14.38 12.59 -18.93
CA MET A 525 -14.82 13.98 -18.82
C MET A 525 -14.50 14.51 -17.42
N ASN A 526 -13.90 15.70 -17.38
CA ASN A 526 -13.56 16.39 -16.15
C ASN A 526 -14.10 17.81 -16.19
N SER A 527 -14.68 18.30 -15.07
CA SER A 527 -14.95 19.71 -14.87
C SER A 527 -13.66 20.42 -14.48
N VAL A 528 -13.37 21.54 -15.14
CA VAL A 528 -12.15 22.32 -14.91
C VAL A 528 -12.41 23.50 -13.96
N THR A 529 -13.65 23.96 -13.86
CA THR A 529 -14.08 25.08 -13.02
C THR A 529 -15.28 24.69 -12.15
N GLU A 530 -15.54 25.43 -11.08
CA GLU A 530 -16.69 25.23 -10.21
C GLU A 530 -17.88 26.06 -10.69
N GLY A 531 -19.12 25.58 -10.42
CA GLY A 531 -20.35 26.31 -10.73
C GLY A 531 -21.19 25.70 -11.86
N ILE A 532 -22.35 26.34 -12.15
CA ILE A 532 -23.30 25.88 -13.18
C ILE A 532 -22.72 26.07 -14.60
N ASP A 533 -21.84 27.05 -14.77
CA ASP A 533 -21.13 27.44 -15.98
C ASP A 533 -19.71 26.82 -16.06
N ALA A 534 -19.48 25.73 -15.31
CA ALA A 534 -18.23 25.01 -15.32
C ALA A 534 -17.86 24.50 -16.73
N ILE A 535 -16.62 24.75 -17.14
CA ILE A 535 -16.11 24.24 -18.41
C ILE A 535 -15.81 22.74 -18.24
N ALA A 536 -16.48 21.92 -19.04
CA ALA A 536 -16.21 20.51 -19.16
C ALA A 536 -15.11 20.27 -20.22
N THR A 537 -14.08 19.51 -19.84
CA THR A 537 -13.09 19.01 -20.78
C THR A 537 -13.32 17.52 -21.00
N THR A 538 -13.61 17.14 -22.25
CA THR A 538 -13.78 15.77 -22.65
C THR A 538 -12.53 15.28 -23.40
N ARG A 539 -12.12 14.08 -23.09
CA ARG A 539 -11.09 13.34 -23.82
C ARG A 539 -11.67 12.05 -24.34
N VAL A 540 -11.34 11.70 -25.59
CA VAL A 540 -11.68 10.44 -26.20
C VAL A 540 -10.44 9.76 -26.79
N LEU A 541 -10.41 8.43 -26.76
CA LEU A 541 -9.43 7.60 -27.43
C LEU A 541 -10.15 6.65 -28.37
N ILE A 542 -9.79 6.67 -29.65
CA ILE A 542 -10.39 5.83 -30.69
C ILE A 542 -9.33 5.00 -31.40
N ARG A 543 -9.78 3.88 -31.97
CA ARG A 543 -8.97 3.03 -32.85
C ARG A 543 -9.75 2.73 -34.11
N GLY A 544 -9.10 2.82 -35.29
CA GLY A 544 -9.72 2.39 -36.52
C GLY A 544 -9.93 0.86 -36.53
N VAL A 545 -11.07 0.39 -37.03
CA VAL A 545 -11.34 -1.05 -37.21
C VAL A 545 -10.38 -1.63 -38.24
N ASP A 546 -10.15 -0.90 -39.33
CA ASP A 546 -9.06 -1.20 -40.28
C ASP A 546 -7.77 -0.64 -39.66
N SER A 547 -6.96 -1.54 -39.13
CA SER A 547 -5.74 -1.21 -38.40
C SER A 547 -4.78 -0.32 -39.20
N VAL A 548 -4.29 0.74 -38.58
CA VAL A 548 -3.08 1.44 -39.01
C VAL A 548 -1.92 0.74 -38.29
N PRO A 549 -1.17 -0.14 -38.99
CA PRO A 549 -0.12 -0.91 -38.35
C PRO A 549 1.05 0.01 -37.94
N ALA A 550 1.58 -0.24 -36.77
CA ALA A 550 2.85 0.29 -36.31
C ALA A 550 3.69 -0.87 -35.78
N THR A 551 4.99 -0.84 -36.00
CA THR A 551 5.90 -1.86 -35.47
C THR A 551 6.33 -1.45 -34.06
N HIS A 552 6.13 -2.33 -33.09
CA HIS A 552 6.61 -2.10 -31.72
C HIS A 552 8.14 -2.19 -31.68
N ALA A 553 8.81 -1.14 -31.25
CA ALA A 553 10.26 -1.00 -31.35
C ALA A 553 11.06 -2.11 -30.63
N LEU A 554 10.53 -2.61 -29.48
CA LEU A 554 11.21 -3.66 -28.69
C LEU A 554 10.87 -5.08 -29.14
N THR A 555 9.60 -5.33 -29.56
CA THR A 555 9.14 -6.69 -29.83
C THR A 555 9.07 -7.02 -31.32
N GLY A 556 9.16 -6.04 -32.20
CA GLY A 556 8.95 -6.20 -33.64
C GLY A 556 7.52 -6.58 -34.03
N GLN A 557 6.59 -6.64 -33.07
CA GLN A 557 5.19 -7.02 -33.33
C GLN A 557 4.41 -5.84 -33.91
N THR A 558 3.44 -6.16 -34.76
CA THR A 558 2.53 -5.17 -35.31
C THR A 558 1.50 -4.78 -34.25
N VAL A 559 1.45 -3.51 -33.84
CA VAL A 559 0.47 -2.91 -32.92
C VAL A 559 -0.45 -1.96 -33.69
N ASN A 560 -1.71 -1.90 -33.27
CA ASN A 560 -2.70 -1.03 -33.90
C ASN A 560 -2.67 0.35 -33.19
N ARG A 561 -2.47 1.41 -33.94
CA ARG A 561 -2.44 2.79 -33.40
C ARG A 561 -3.82 3.23 -32.89
N ALA A 562 -3.82 3.92 -31.75
CA ALA A 562 -4.97 4.64 -31.22
C ALA A 562 -4.77 6.15 -31.38
N PHE A 563 -5.88 6.90 -31.48
CA PHE A 563 -5.86 8.33 -31.70
C PHE A 563 -6.71 9.02 -30.63
N SER A 564 -6.16 10.03 -29.98
CA SER A 564 -6.85 10.80 -28.95
C SER A 564 -7.37 12.14 -29.51
N GLY A 565 -8.50 12.59 -28.97
CA GLY A 565 -9.00 13.92 -29.18
C GLY A 565 -9.45 14.56 -27.87
N THR A 566 -9.32 15.86 -27.76
CA THR A 566 -9.78 16.65 -26.63
C THR A 566 -10.71 17.76 -27.08
N GLY A 567 -11.73 18.06 -26.29
CA GLY A 567 -12.66 19.17 -26.51
C GLY A 567 -13.00 19.82 -25.19
N ALA A 568 -13.18 21.13 -25.20
CA ALA A 568 -13.60 21.89 -24.04
C ALA A 568 -14.79 22.80 -24.41
N ASP A 569 -15.82 22.77 -23.57
CA ASP A 569 -17.01 23.65 -23.70
C ASP A 569 -17.78 23.65 -22.37
N MET A 570 -18.68 24.63 -22.19
CA MET A 570 -19.64 24.62 -21.09
C MET A 570 -20.71 23.54 -21.28
N ASP A 571 -20.99 23.15 -22.52
CA ASP A 571 -21.90 22.05 -22.85
C ASP A 571 -21.09 20.74 -23.00
N ILE A 572 -21.47 19.73 -22.22
CA ILE A 572 -20.82 18.43 -22.19
C ILE A 572 -20.93 17.67 -23.54
N VAL A 573 -22.00 17.89 -24.31
CA VAL A 573 -22.18 17.25 -25.60
C VAL A 573 -21.30 17.92 -26.65
N ILE A 574 -21.24 19.26 -26.66
CA ILE A 574 -20.34 20.02 -27.54
C ILE A 574 -18.87 19.67 -27.25
N SER A 575 -18.49 19.67 -25.97
CA SER A 575 -17.16 19.23 -25.55
C SER A 575 -16.82 17.82 -26.08
N SER A 576 -17.75 16.87 -25.93
CA SER A 576 -17.60 15.48 -26.40
C SER A 576 -17.50 15.38 -27.92
N VAL A 577 -18.34 16.11 -28.67
CA VAL A 577 -18.32 16.16 -30.13
C VAL A 577 -16.99 16.72 -30.64
N ARG A 578 -16.50 17.81 -30.07
CA ARG A 578 -15.19 18.39 -30.42
C ARG A 578 -14.05 17.39 -30.20
N ALA A 579 -14.07 16.68 -29.08
CA ALA A 579 -13.07 15.65 -28.77
C ALA A 579 -13.10 14.53 -29.81
N TYR A 580 -14.28 14.04 -30.17
CA TYR A 580 -14.44 12.94 -31.12
C TYR A 580 -14.04 13.33 -32.55
N VAL A 581 -14.46 14.48 -33.05
CA VAL A 581 -14.05 15.02 -34.35
C VAL A 581 -12.55 15.26 -34.41
N GLY A 582 -11.95 15.75 -33.32
CA GLY A 582 -10.49 15.91 -33.21
C GLY A 582 -9.74 14.58 -33.37
N ALA A 583 -10.19 13.51 -32.69
CA ALA A 583 -9.61 12.16 -32.81
C ALA A 583 -9.78 11.58 -34.22
N LEU A 584 -10.96 11.76 -34.84
CA LEU A 584 -11.23 11.33 -36.22
C LEU A 584 -10.34 12.03 -37.24
N ASN A 585 -10.12 13.34 -37.11
CA ASN A 585 -9.22 14.09 -37.98
C ASN A 585 -7.78 13.55 -37.93
N LYS A 586 -7.29 13.18 -36.76
CA LYS A 586 -5.96 12.56 -36.60
C LYS A 586 -5.89 11.21 -37.29
N LEU A 587 -6.87 10.33 -37.07
CA LEU A 587 -6.97 9.03 -37.71
C LEU A 587 -6.96 9.15 -39.27
N LEU A 588 -7.79 10.06 -39.79
CA LEU A 588 -7.93 10.29 -41.22
C LEU A 588 -6.67 10.91 -41.84
N GLY A 589 -6.02 11.82 -41.15
CA GLY A 589 -4.76 12.43 -41.54
C GLY A 589 -3.69 11.36 -41.78
N VAL A 590 -3.58 10.38 -40.88
CA VAL A 590 -2.66 9.25 -41.03
C VAL A 590 -3.03 8.34 -42.18
N LYS A 591 -4.31 7.93 -42.28
CA LYS A 591 -4.78 7.08 -43.39
C LYS A 591 -4.53 7.72 -44.75
N ASN A 592 -4.69 9.04 -44.88
CA ASN A 592 -4.46 9.76 -46.14
C ASN A 592 -2.96 9.83 -46.51
N ARG A 593 -2.06 10.00 -45.55
CA ARG A 593 -0.60 9.99 -45.78
C ARG A 593 -0.14 8.61 -46.27
N LEU A 594 -0.52 7.54 -45.59
CA LEU A 594 -0.14 6.18 -46.00
C LEU A 594 -0.58 5.86 -47.41
N LYS A 595 -1.77 6.32 -47.84
CA LYS A 595 -2.21 6.16 -49.23
C LYS A 595 -1.36 6.93 -50.24
N VAL A 596 -0.81 8.09 -49.84
CA VAL A 596 0.08 8.91 -50.70
C VAL A 596 1.46 8.27 -50.80
N ASP A 597 1.96 7.70 -49.72
CA ASP A 597 3.26 7.03 -49.69
C ASP A 597 3.24 5.74 -50.52
N ASP A 598 2.19 4.91 -50.40
CA ASP A 598 1.96 3.73 -51.25
C ASP A 598 1.88 4.07 -52.75
N LEU A 599 1.28 5.23 -53.07
CA LEU A 599 1.19 5.70 -54.46
C LEU A 599 2.54 6.21 -55.00
N ASN A 600 3.39 6.78 -54.13
CA ASN A 600 4.72 7.26 -54.50
C ASN A 600 5.71 6.09 -54.65
N GLU A 601 5.66 5.08 -53.77
CA GLU A 601 6.45 3.86 -53.89
C GLU A 601 6.08 3.07 -55.18
N ASN A 602 4.80 2.93 -55.47
CA ASN A 602 4.35 2.28 -56.73
C ASN A 602 4.78 3.06 -57.97
N LYS A 603 4.86 4.40 -57.93
CA LYS A 603 5.40 5.21 -59.01
C LYS A 603 6.93 5.06 -59.15
N ALA A 604 7.66 4.97 -58.05
CA ALA A 604 9.10 4.74 -58.07
C ALA A 604 9.44 3.34 -58.64
N PHE A 605 8.64 2.33 -58.36
CA PHE A 605 8.80 0.98 -58.92
C PHE A 605 8.52 0.92 -60.44
N GLN A 606 7.59 1.74 -60.94
CA GLN A 606 7.29 1.80 -62.38
C GLN A 606 8.34 2.58 -63.21
N VAL A 607 9.17 3.43 -62.55
CA VAL A 607 10.24 4.17 -63.22
C VAL A 607 11.54 3.35 -63.34
N HIS A 608 11.67 2.27 -62.55
CA HIS A 608 12.84 1.35 -62.64
C HIS A 608 12.64 0.12 -63.50
N VAL A 609 11.50 -0.01 -64.20
CA VAL A 609 11.18 -1.11 -65.10
C VAL A 609 10.99 -0.61 -66.55
N LYS A 610 11.60 0.50 -66.94
CA LYS A 610 11.71 0.93 -68.33
C LYS A 610 13.17 1.07 -68.73
#